data_606d794a62343a5836f7f3610422437a
#
_entry.id   606d794a62343a5836f7f3610422437a
#
_cell.length_a   1.000
_cell.length_b   1.000
_cell.length_c   1.000
_cell.angle_alpha   90.00
_cell.angle_beta   90.00
_cell.angle_gamma   90.00
#
_symmetry.space_group_name_H-M   'P 1'
#
loop_
_entity.id
_entity.type
_entity.pdbx_description
1 polymer ?
#
loop_
_entity_poly.entity_id
_entity_poly.type
_entity_poly.pdbx_seq_one_letter_code
_entity_poly.pdbx_strand_id
1 'polypeptide(L)'
;MIDVDIMNRAYLAANPEIRKRLKKEYDKSHPRVIVMSLKPKYAKAIYEGRKNWEFRKTPPPLFKEIYIYESAPVSMITGTLIFTNEIRGLPFSVYEIAKSNRLFSRNLPGITALELEEYAGRLNLVSALRVHRAERIDHAINLCAKPPQNWGTFRGCLRHGGAE
;
A
#
# COMPACT_ATOMS: atom_id res chain seq x y z
N MET A 1 -41.64 -5.75 7.69
CA MET A 1 -40.41 -6.58 7.83
C MET A 1 -39.41 -5.75 8.62
N ILE A 2 -39.02 -6.17 9.83
CA ILE A 2 -38.08 -5.41 10.67
C ILE A 2 -36.69 -5.62 10.09
N ASP A 3 -35.99 -4.51 9.81
CA ASP A 3 -34.62 -4.56 9.28
C ASP A 3 -33.67 -5.07 10.38
N VAL A 4 -33.18 -6.29 10.20
CA VAL A 4 -32.27 -7.00 11.13
C VAL A 4 -30.98 -6.19 11.35
N ASP A 5 -30.53 -5.44 10.36
CA ASP A 5 -29.33 -4.60 10.48
C ASP A 5 -29.54 -3.39 11.39
N ILE A 6 -30.74 -2.79 11.34
CA ILE A 6 -31.11 -1.68 12.23
C ILE A 6 -31.22 -2.18 13.68
N MET A 7 -31.85 -3.34 13.90
CA MET A 7 -31.93 -3.96 15.23
C MET A 7 -30.56 -4.31 15.78
N ASN A 8 -29.68 -4.91 14.98
CA ASN A 8 -28.32 -5.24 15.39
C ASN A 8 -27.51 -3.97 15.75
N ARG A 9 -27.64 -2.90 14.99
CA ARG A 9 -26.97 -1.62 15.28
C ARG A 9 -27.48 -1.00 16.58
N ALA A 10 -28.80 -0.99 16.79
CA ALA A 10 -29.41 -0.47 18.03
C ALA A 10 -29.01 -1.31 19.25
N TYR A 11 -29.02 -2.62 19.13
CA TYR A 11 -28.59 -3.54 20.20
C TYR A 11 -27.12 -3.34 20.58
N LEU A 12 -26.22 -3.24 19.59
CA LEU A 12 -24.79 -3.00 19.82
C LEU A 12 -24.50 -1.59 20.39
N ALA A 13 -25.32 -0.59 20.03
CA ALA A 13 -25.22 0.75 20.59
C ALA A 13 -25.63 0.77 22.09
N ALA A 14 -26.64 0.00 22.44
CA ALA A 14 -27.13 -0.12 23.82
C ALA A 14 -26.25 -1.01 24.73
N ASN A 15 -25.34 -1.81 24.12
CA ASN A 15 -24.52 -2.79 24.85
C ASN A 15 -23.01 -2.61 24.52
N PRO A 16 -22.36 -1.57 25.08
CA PRO A 16 -20.97 -1.22 24.73
C PRO A 16 -19.95 -2.33 25.03
N GLU A 17 -20.17 -3.14 26.08
CA GLU A 17 -19.26 -4.25 26.40
C GLU A 17 -19.34 -5.40 25.39
N ILE A 18 -20.55 -5.70 24.91
CA ILE A 18 -20.75 -6.70 23.83
C ILE A 18 -20.10 -6.22 22.56
N ARG A 19 -20.32 -4.94 22.22
CA ARG A 19 -19.66 -4.30 21.06
C ARG A 19 -18.14 -4.38 21.13
N LYS A 20 -17.56 -4.09 22.30
CA LYS A 20 -16.11 -4.14 22.54
C LYS A 20 -15.56 -5.57 22.39
N ARG A 21 -16.28 -6.57 22.92
CA ARG A 21 -15.90 -7.99 22.81
C ARG A 21 -15.95 -8.46 21.36
N LEU A 22 -17.05 -8.22 20.65
CA LEU A 22 -17.21 -8.58 19.23
C LEU A 22 -16.18 -7.88 18.35
N LYS A 23 -15.88 -6.60 18.62
CA LYS A 23 -14.80 -5.89 17.94
C LYS A 23 -13.44 -6.55 18.17
N LYS A 24 -13.13 -6.97 19.42
CA LYS A 24 -11.87 -7.64 19.74
C LYS A 24 -11.75 -8.99 19.03
N GLU A 25 -12.83 -9.75 18.94
CA GLU A 25 -12.87 -11.03 18.20
C GLU A 25 -12.72 -10.80 16.70
N TYR A 26 -13.45 -9.82 16.15
CA TYR A 26 -13.31 -9.41 14.74
C TYR A 26 -11.89 -8.98 14.43
N ASP A 27 -11.27 -8.16 15.29
CA ASP A 27 -9.92 -7.65 15.13
C ASP A 27 -8.86 -8.78 15.14
N LYS A 28 -9.10 -9.87 15.87
CA LYS A 28 -8.25 -11.06 15.88
C LYS A 28 -8.37 -11.88 14.60
N SER A 29 -9.58 -12.07 14.12
CA SER A 29 -9.87 -12.87 12.92
C SER A 29 -9.60 -12.12 11.61
N HIS A 30 -9.53 -10.77 11.68
CA HIS A 30 -9.30 -9.88 10.53
C HIS A 30 -8.13 -8.93 10.81
N PRO A 31 -6.89 -9.40 10.67
CA PRO A 31 -5.72 -8.56 10.90
C PRO A 31 -5.73 -7.35 9.95
N ARG A 32 -5.14 -6.26 10.40
CA ARG A 32 -4.95 -5.09 9.55
C ARG A 32 -3.90 -5.39 8.49
N VAL A 33 -4.24 -5.11 7.25
CA VAL A 33 -3.31 -5.15 6.13
C VAL A 33 -3.01 -3.74 5.66
N ILE A 34 -1.79 -3.53 5.19
CA ILE A 34 -1.38 -2.28 4.57
C ILE A 34 -1.54 -2.44 3.06
N VAL A 35 -2.26 -1.52 2.44
CA VAL A 35 -2.46 -1.50 0.99
C VAL A 35 -1.88 -0.20 0.44
N MET A 36 -1.12 -0.29 -0.64
CA MET A 36 -0.55 0.85 -1.34
C MET A 36 -0.96 0.84 -2.80
N SER A 37 -1.48 1.98 -3.27
CA SER A 37 -1.85 2.13 -4.68
C SER A 37 -0.63 2.46 -5.53
N LEU A 38 -0.47 1.74 -6.63
CA LEU A 38 0.53 1.96 -7.65
C LEU A 38 -0.13 2.03 -9.04
N LYS A 39 0.41 2.88 -9.91
CA LYS A 39 0.06 2.79 -11.34
C LYS A 39 0.63 1.48 -11.91
N PRO A 40 -0.10 0.78 -12.82
CA PRO A 40 0.34 -0.51 -13.36
C PRO A 40 1.75 -0.50 -13.94
N LYS A 41 2.17 0.58 -14.59
CA LYS A 41 3.53 0.71 -15.12
C LYS A 41 4.62 0.62 -14.04
N TYR A 42 4.37 1.16 -12.85
CA TYR A 42 5.33 1.12 -11.75
C TYR A 42 5.29 -0.23 -11.02
N ALA A 43 4.12 -0.79 -10.78
CA ALA A 43 3.98 -2.13 -10.23
C ALA A 43 4.70 -3.16 -11.09
N LYS A 44 4.47 -3.15 -12.41
CA LYS A 44 5.18 -4.00 -13.38
C LYS A 44 6.70 -3.84 -13.29
N ALA A 45 7.19 -2.59 -13.26
CA ALA A 45 8.63 -2.32 -13.19
C ALA A 45 9.25 -2.83 -11.87
N ILE A 46 8.51 -2.76 -10.75
CA ILE A 46 8.93 -3.31 -9.46
C ILE A 46 9.00 -4.84 -9.52
N TYR A 47 7.95 -5.53 -9.99
CA TYR A 47 7.92 -6.98 -10.10
C TYR A 47 9.01 -7.55 -11.02
N GLU A 48 9.33 -6.83 -12.09
CA GLU A 48 10.39 -7.19 -13.03
C GLU A 48 11.80 -6.78 -12.56
N GLY A 49 11.93 -6.19 -11.38
CA GLY A 49 13.22 -5.72 -10.84
C GLY A 49 13.84 -4.54 -11.60
N ARG A 50 13.07 -3.85 -12.46
CA ARG A 50 13.50 -2.66 -13.21
C ARG A 50 13.31 -1.36 -12.43
N LYS A 51 12.61 -1.43 -11.29
CA LYS A 51 12.43 -0.33 -10.34
C LYS A 51 12.59 -0.90 -8.93
N ASN A 52 13.56 -0.39 -8.18
CA ASN A 52 13.83 -0.84 -6.81
C ASN A 52 13.90 0.31 -5.80
N TRP A 53 13.48 1.49 -6.21
CA TRP A 53 13.19 2.63 -5.37
C TRP A 53 11.77 3.15 -5.67
N GLU A 54 10.95 3.29 -4.64
CA GLU A 54 9.62 3.90 -4.72
C GLU A 54 9.62 5.25 -4.03
N PHE A 55 8.91 6.22 -4.59
CA PHE A 55 8.91 7.60 -4.08
C PHE A 55 7.53 7.98 -3.57
N ARG A 56 7.47 8.49 -2.34
CA ARG A 56 6.21 8.86 -1.66
C ARG A 56 6.35 10.15 -0.87
N LYS A 57 5.34 11.04 -0.99
CA LYS A 57 5.22 12.23 -0.13
C LYS A 57 4.99 11.84 1.32
N THR A 58 4.18 10.83 1.54
CA THR A 58 3.94 10.20 2.85
C THR A 58 4.33 8.73 2.72
N PRO A 59 5.45 8.31 3.33
CA PRO A 59 5.94 6.95 3.24
C PRO A 59 5.09 5.99 4.08
N PRO A 60 4.86 4.75 3.61
CA PRO A 60 4.34 3.68 4.44
C PRO A 60 5.42 3.17 5.41
N PRO A 61 5.04 2.37 6.43
CA PRO A 61 6.01 1.83 7.38
C PRO A 61 7.02 0.89 6.70
N LEU A 62 8.28 0.95 7.17
CA LEU A 62 9.33 0.03 6.77
C LEU A 62 9.16 -1.35 7.42
N PHE A 63 9.79 -2.37 6.83
CA PHE A 63 9.84 -3.76 7.33
C PHE A 63 8.45 -4.40 7.56
N LYS A 64 7.44 -3.90 6.85
CA LYS A 64 6.07 -4.44 6.85
C LYS A 64 5.72 -4.93 5.46
N GLU A 65 4.96 -6.02 5.40
CA GLU A 65 4.36 -6.47 4.16
C GLU A 65 3.24 -5.52 3.75
N ILE A 66 3.30 -5.07 2.49
CA ILE A 66 2.38 -4.11 1.91
C ILE A 66 1.77 -4.74 0.67
N TYR A 67 0.44 -4.80 0.61
CA TYR A 67 -0.27 -5.24 -0.59
C TYR A 67 -0.26 -4.14 -1.65
N ILE A 68 0.08 -4.52 -2.86
CA ILE A 68 0.08 -3.61 -4.02
C ILE A 68 -1.30 -3.64 -4.67
N TYR A 69 -2.00 -2.51 -4.61
CA TYR A 69 -3.19 -2.28 -5.40
C TYR A 69 -2.79 -1.57 -6.71
N GLU A 70 -2.91 -2.24 -7.83
CA GLU A 70 -2.73 -1.59 -9.12
C GLU A 70 -3.97 -0.78 -9.46
N SER A 71 -3.79 0.55 -9.67
CA SER A 71 -4.90 1.43 -10.05
C SER A 71 -5.46 1.08 -11.43
N ALA A 72 -6.54 1.76 -11.84
CA ALA A 72 -7.15 1.54 -13.16
C ALA A 72 -6.11 1.49 -14.29
N PRO A 73 -6.28 0.61 -15.29
CA PRO A 73 -7.47 -0.23 -15.55
C PRO A 73 -7.51 -1.56 -14.77
N VAL A 74 -6.44 -1.94 -14.04
CA VAL A 74 -6.35 -3.23 -13.34
C VAL A 74 -7.31 -3.28 -12.16
N SER A 75 -7.28 -2.27 -11.29
CA SER A 75 -8.18 -2.07 -10.14
C SER A 75 -8.25 -3.27 -9.17
N MET A 76 -7.13 -3.93 -8.93
CA MET A 76 -7.03 -5.12 -8.08
C MET A 76 -5.72 -5.13 -7.29
N ILE A 77 -5.68 -5.90 -6.21
CA ILE A 77 -4.45 -6.26 -5.51
C ILE A 77 -3.77 -7.38 -6.30
N THR A 78 -2.53 -7.15 -6.69
CA THR A 78 -1.78 -8.04 -7.59
C THR A 78 -0.51 -8.63 -6.99
N GLY A 79 -0.13 -8.19 -5.79
CA GLY A 79 1.06 -8.69 -5.12
C GLY A 79 1.34 -8.00 -3.80
N THR A 80 2.54 -8.25 -3.28
CA THR A 80 3.05 -7.65 -2.06
C THR A 80 4.46 -7.09 -2.26
N LEU A 81 4.86 -6.18 -1.39
CA LEU A 81 6.23 -5.69 -1.30
C LEU A 81 6.62 -5.36 0.15
N ILE A 82 7.94 -5.26 0.38
CA ILE A 82 8.52 -4.82 1.66
C ILE A 82 9.58 -3.76 1.35
N PHE A 83 9.53 -2.65 2.09
CA PHE A 83 10.57 -1.62 2.08
C PHE A 83 11.51 -1.76 3.28
N THR A 84 12.80 -1.47 3.10
CA THR A 84 13.83 -1.60 4.15
C THR A 84 14.56 -0.32 4.49
N ASN A 85 14.64 0.63 3.58
CA ASN A 85 15.36 1.88 3.77
C ASN A 85 14.55 3.07 3.28
N GLU A 86 14.74 4.20 3.92
CA GLU A 86 14.14 5.48 3.53
C GLU A 86 15.22 6.55 3.43
N ILE A 87 15.16 7.34 2.37
CA ILE A 87 15.91 8.59 2.19
C ILE A 87 14.87 9.70 2.03
N ARG A 88 14.90 10.72 2.90
CA ARG A 88 13.92 11.80 2.88
C ARG A 88 14.58 13.16 2.64
N GLY A 89 14.03 13.94 1.75
CA GLY A 89 14.54 15.27 1.41
C GLY A 89 13.81 15.88 0.22
N LEU A 90 14.43 16.89 -0.39
CA LEU A 90 13.93 17.50 -1.60
C LEU A 90 14.04 16.53 -2.80
N PRO A 91 13.13 16.59 -3.78
CA PRO A 91 13.03 15.58 -4.84
C PRO A 91 14.35 15.33 -5.57
N PHE A 92 15.01 16.37 -6.04
CA PHE A 92 16.27 16.22 -6.77
C PHE A 92 17.35 15.57 -5.92
N SER A 93 17.53 16.03 -4.66
CA SER A 93 18.54 15.47 -3.76
C SER A 93 18.27 14.01 -3.42
N VAL A 94 17.01 13.67 -3.14
CA VAL A 94 16.59 12.29 -2.85
C VAL A 94 16.80 11.39 -4.07
N TYR A 95 16.50 11.88 -5.26
CA TYR A 95 16.71 11.15 -6.50
C TYR A 95 18.18 10.82 -6.73
N GLU A 96 19.06 11.83 -6.63
CA GLU A 96 20.51 11.65 -6.83
C GLU A 96 21.11 10.70 -5.79
N ILE A 97 20.72 10.83 -4.51
CA ILE A 97 21.17 9.92 -3.45
C ILE A 97 20.67 8.49 -3.72
N ALA A 98 19.39 8.31 -4.07
CA ALA A 98 18.85 6.99 -4.38
C ALA A 98 19.55 6.36 -5.57
N LYS A 99 19.81 7.13 -6.63
CA LYS A 99 20.48 6.67 -7.85
C LYS A 99 21.94 6.29 -7.61
N SER A 100 22.67 7.02 -6.79
CA SER A 100 24.10 6.85 -6.53
C SER A 100 24.43 6.09 -5.24
N ASN A 101 23.43 5.54 -4.54
CA ASN A 101 23.61 4.92 -3.22
C ASN A 101 24.55 3.71 -3.28
N ARG A 102 25.73 3.84 -2.65
CA ARG A 102 26.77 2.82 -2.66
C ARG A 102 26.49 1.60 -1.77
N LEU A 103 25.47 1.68 -0.91
CA LEU A 103 25.08 0.56 -0.04
C LEU A 103 24.41 -0.58 -0.83
N PHE A 104 24.01 -0.32 -2.08
CA PHE A 104 23.34 -1.30 -2.91
C PHE A 104 24.06 -1.48 -4.24
N SER A 105 24.16 -2.71 -4.69
CA SER A 105 24.84 -3.07 -5.94
C SER A 105 24.13 -2.56 -7.20
N ARG A 106 22.83 -2.27 -7.09
CA ARG A 106 21.99 -1.82 -8.20
C ARG A 106 20.97 -0.82 -7.72
N ASN A 107 20.92 0.34 -8.35
CA ASN A 107 19.98 1.42 -8.04
C ASN A 107 19.18 1.79 -9.29
N LEU A 108 17.90 1.45 -9.28
CA LEU A 108 16.96 1.67 -10.37
C LEU A 108 15.74 2.45 -9.85
N PRO A 109 15.77 3.79 -9.92
CA PRO A 109 14.64 4.62 -9.53
C PRO A 109 13.36 4.33 -10.32
N GLY A 110 13.48 3.96 -11.60
CA GLY A 110 12.36 3.66 -12.49
C GLY A 110 11.52 4.88 -12.89
N ILE A 111 12.00 6.07 -12.59
CA ILE A 111 11.48 7.38 -12.99
C ILE A 111 12.65 8.32 -13.25
N THR A 112 12.40 9.46 -13.86
CA THR A 112 13.38 10.54 -14.00
C THR A 112 13.32 11.53 -12.83
N ALA A 113 14.37 12.33 -12.66
CA ALA A 113 14.37 13.40 -11.66
C ALA A 113 13.23 14.42 -11.91
N LEU A 114 12.96 14.76 -13.19
CA LEU A 114 11.89 15.65 -13.56
C LEU A 114 10.50 15.11 -13.20
N GLU A 115 10.23 13.84 -13.52
CA GLU A 115 8.97 13.18 -13.11
C GLU A 115 8.78 13.19 -11.59
N LEU A 116 9.87 13.04 -10.82
CA LEU A 116 9.81 13.11 -9.36
C LEU A 116 9.51 14.53 -8.88
N GLU A 117 10.13 15.54 -9.46
CA GLU A 117 9.85 16.95 -9.14
C GLU A 117 8.41 17.34 -9.48
N GLU A 118 7.89 16.89 -10.61
CA GLU A 118 6.49 17.11 -11.02
C GLU A 118 5.52 16.44 -10.05
N TYR A 119 5.81 15.20 -9.63
CA TYR A 119 5.00 14.47 -8.68
C TYR A 119 5.01 15.12 -7.28
N ALA A 120 6.18 15.44 -6.76
CA ALA A 120 6.35 15.90 -5.38
C ALA A 120 6.15 17.40 -5.21
N GLY A 121 6.53 18.20 -6.22
CA GLY A 121 6.76 19.64 -6.14
C GLY A 121 8.18 19.93 -5.65
N ARG A 122 8.90 20.81 -6.31
CA ARG A 122 10.36 21.06 -6.11
C ARG A 122 10.78 21.34 -4.67
N LEU A 123 9.92 22.01 -3.92
CA LEU A 123 10.21 22.44 -2.54
C LEU A 123 9.55 21.56 -1.47
N ASN A 124 8.88 20.49 -1.84
CA ASN A 124 8.22 19.59 -0.93
C ASN A 124 9.11 18.38 -0.62
N LEU A 125 9.05 17.90 0.62
CA LEU A 125 9.75 16.70 1.01
C LEU A 125 9.12 15.46 0.37
N VAL A 126 9.98 14.56 -0.09
CA VAL A 126 9.62 13.24 -0.60
C VAL A 126 10.55 12.20 0.00
N SER A 127 10.05 10.98 0.15
CA SER A 127 10.83 9.83 0.60
C SER A 127 11.09 8.89 -0.55
N ALA A 128 12.33 8.47 -0.74
CA ALA A 128 12.71 7.31 -1.55
C ALA A 128 12.78 6.10 -0.64
N LEU A 129 12.05 5.05 -1.01
CA LEU A 129 11.90 3.82 -0.26
C LEU A 129 12.55 2.66 -1.02
N ARG A 130 13.50 1.97 -0.39
CA ARG A 130 14.16 0.82 -1.02
C ARG A 130 13.25 -0.40 -1.01
N VAL A 131 12.92 -0.92 -2.18
CA VAL A 131 12.21 -2.19 -2.32
C VAL A 131 13.18 -3.33 -1.99
N HIS A 132 12.89 -4.07 -0.94
CA HIS A 132 13.64 -5.26 -0.54
C HIS A 132 13.14 -6.50 -1.27
N ARG A 133 11.82 -6.69 -1.25
CA ARG A 133 11.15 -7.82 -1.88
C ARG A 133 9.83 -7.33 -2.49
N ALA A 134 9.50 -7.85 -3.65
CA ALA A 134 8.20 -7.67 -4.27
C ALA A 134 7.82 -8.95 -5.02
N GLU A 135 6.62 -9.43 -4.80
CA GLU A 135 6.12 -10.69 -5.35
C GLU A 135 4.70 -10.52 -5.87
N ARG A 136 4.43 -11.08 -7.04
CA ARG A 136 3.05 -11.24 -7.52
C ARG A 136 2.36 -12.36 -6.74
N ILE A 137 1.07 -12.18 -6.50
CA ILE A 137 0.21 -13.27 -6.01
C ILE A 137 -0.38 -14.01 -7.21
N ASP A 138 -0.65 -15.32 -7.03
CA ASP A 138 -1.14 -16.17 -8.13
C ASP A 138 -2.52 -15.71 -8.64
N HIS A 139 -3.38 -15.24 -7.74
CA HIS A 139 -4.71 -14.75 -8.07
C HIS A 139 -4.92 -13.34 -7.52
N ALA A 140 -5.21 -12.40 -8.40
CA ALA A 140 -5.49 -11.02 -8.00
C ALA A 140 -6.72 -10.96 -7.07
N ILE A 141 -6.65 -10.07 -6.08
CA ILE A 141 -7.64 -9.96 -5.00
C ILE A 141 -8.43 -8.66 -5.17
N ASN A 142 -9.73 -8.74 -5.02
CA ASN A 142 -10.58 -7.56 -4.97
C ASN A 142 -10.45 -6.85 -3.62
N LEU A 143 -10.24 -5.53 -3.66
CA LEU A 143 -10.33 -4.69 -2.47
C LEU A 143 -11.80 -4.29 -2.25
N CYS A 144 -12.38 -4.67 -1.11
CA CYS A 144 -13.79 -4.38 -0.79
C CYS A 144 -14.05 -2.96 -0.31
N ALA A 145 -13.05 -2.10 -0.32
CA ALA A 145 -13.12 -0.72 0.12
C ALA A 145 -12.61 0.21 -0.99
N LYS A 146 -12.86 1.51 -0.85
CA LYS A 146 -12.26 2.50 -1.74
C LYS A 146 -10.72 2.40 -1.62
N PRO A 147 -9.99 2.24 -2.73
CA PRO A 147 -8.54 2.17 -2.69
C PRO A 147 -7.94 3.48 -2.16
N PRO A 148 -6.81 3.42 -1.45
CA PRO A 148 -6.16 4.62 -0.94
C PRO A 148 -5.56 5.42 -2.10
N GLN A 149 -5.50 6.74 -1.98
CA GLN A 149 -4.78 7.57 -2.97
C GLN A 149 -3.26 7.35 -2.92
N ASN A 150 -2.74 7.01 -1.75
CA ASN A 150 -1.33 6.71 -1.51
C ASN A 150 -1.19 5.30 -0.90
N TRP A 151 -1.40 5.20 0.41
CA TRP A 151 -1.47 3.94 1.14
C TRP A 151 -2.44 4.07 2.33
N GLY A 152 -2.88 2.93 2.87
CA GLY A 152 -3.78 2.89 4.02
C GLY A 152 -3.82 1.51 4.66
N THR A 153 -4.46 1.43 5.84
CA THR A 153 -4.67 0.16 6.55
C THR A 153 -6.13 -0.26 6.44
N PHE A 154 -6.34 -1.53 6.15
CA PHE A 154 -7.65 -2.12 5.94
C PHE A 154 -7.85 -3.34 6.81
N ARG A 155 -9.10 -3.64 7.19
CA ARG A 155 -9.49 -4.85 7.91
C ARG A 155 -10.56 -5.60 7.15
N GLY A 156 -10.39 -6.92 7.02
CA GLY A 156 -11.40 -7.78 6.42
C GLY A 156 -11.82 -7.43 5.01
N CYS A 157 -11.01 -6.62 4.31
CA CYS A 157 -11.34 -6.10 2.99
C CYS A 157 -10.66 -6.83 1.82
N LEU A 158 -10.02 -7.95 2.08
CA LEU A 158 -9.43 -8.78 1.03
C LEU A 158 -10.39 -9.95 0.76
N ARG A 159 -10.99 -9.98 -0.42
CA ARG A 159 -11.78 -11.12 -0.89
C ARG A 159 -10.97 -11.85 -1.95
N HIS A 160 -10.56 -13.06 -1.65
CA HIS A 160 -10.13 -13.99 -2.69
C HIS A 160 -11.32 -14.17 -3.64
N GLY A 161 -11.11 -13.94 -4.93
CA GLY A 161 -12.13 -14.25 -5.92
C GLY A 161 -12.47 -15.72 -5.81
N GLY A 162 -13.59 -16.02 -5.18
CA GLY A 162 -14.17 -17.35 -5.24
C GLY A 162 -14.53 -17.58 -6.70
N ALA A 163 -14.01 -18.65 -7.26
CA ALA A 163 -14.60 -19.21 -8.47
C ALA A 163 -16.05 -19.55 -8.13
N GLU A 164 -17.02 -18.90 -8.78
CA GLU A 164 -18.35 -19.46 -8.95
C GLU A 164 -18.29 -20.61 -9.93
#